data_34a8096f5e2a8d133dd74b80c9fc6ef1
#
_entry.id   34a8096f5e2a8d133dd74b80c9fc6ef1
#
_cell.length_a   1.000
_cell.length_b   1.000
_cell.length_c   1.000
_cell.angle_alpha   90.00
_cell.angle_beta   90.00
_cell.angle_gamma   90.00
#
_symmetry.space_group_name_H-M   'P 1'
#
loop_
_entity.id
_entity.type
_entity.pdbx_description
1 polymer ?
#
loop_
_entity_poly.entity_id
_entity_poly.type
_entity_poly.pdbx_seq_one_letter_code
_entity_poly.pdbx_strand_id
1 'polypeptide(L)'
;LGAAPQLWHLPDPAPVEGAPSTRKRGNVLRGVLIALVPITVVAIAAAAVGPKIPAVLTENDATRSYVIEDDLADTYDSSVGTARFDMAGLRPLEGERSVSIDHGIGTVTIVPPRDVRVEFACEVGIGTHNCPSVLNDDAEGPTLTLTVDVGIGDITVEGASS
;
A
#
# COMPACT_ATOMS: atom_id res chain seq x y z
N LEU A 1 20.68 -17.46 63.74
CA LEU A 1 19.37 -16.83 63.89
C LEU A 1 19.47 -15.41 63.30
N GLY A 2 19.32 -15.27 62.03
CA GLY A 2 19.33 -14.00 61.33
C GLY A 2 17.90 -13.65 60.93
N ALA A 3 17.39 -12.53 61.41
CA ALA A 3 16.09 -12.00 61.05
C ALA A 3 16.11 -11.44 59.62
N ALA A 4 15.13 -11.84 58.80
CA ALA A 4 14.94 -11.28 57.45
C ALA A 4 14.44 -9.83 57.53
N PRO A 5 14.93 -8.91 56.67
CA PRO A 5 14.45 -7.54 56.63
C PRO A 5 13.02 -7.48 56.04
N GLN A 6 12.13 -6.83 56.79
CA GLN A 6 10.74 -6.56 56.39
C GLN A 6 10.71 -5.49 55.28
N LEU A 7 10.38 -5.88 54.07
CA LEU A 7 10.35 -5.02 52.85
C LEU A 7 8.95 -4.45 52.59
N TRP A 8 8.24 -3.99 53.62
CA TRP A 8 6.83 -3.56 53.51
C TRP A 8 6.58 -2.09 53.88
N HIS A 9 7.45 -1.19 53.49
CA HIS A 9 7.20 0.25 53.62
C HIS A 9 7.47 1.00 52.35
N LEU A 10 6.63 0.72 51.34
CA LEU A 10 6.41 1.65 50.23
C LEU A 10 5.30 2.63 50.66
N PRO A 11 5.53 3.95 50.64
CA PRO A 11 4.47 4.92 50.90
C PRO A 11 3.42 4.85 49.79
N ASP A 12 2.14 4.85 50.16
CA ASP A 12 1.02 4.91 49.26
C ASP A 12 1.12 6.14 48.32
N PRO A 13 0.82 5.99 47.04
CA PRO A 13 0.76 7.14 46.13
C PRO A 13 -0.38 8.09 46.57
N ALA A 14 -0.04 9.36 46.72
CA ALA A 14 -1.00 10.39 47.10
C ALA A 14 -2.18 10.45 46.13
N PRO A 15 -3.41 10.65 46.62
CA PRO A 15 -4.57 10.81 45.76
C PRO A 15 -4.42 12.03 44.89
N VAL A 16 -4.55 11.83 43.56
CA VAL A 16 -4.57 12.92 42.57
C VAL A 16 -5.90 13.65 42.75
N GLU A 17 -5.88 14.84 43.33
CA GLU A 17 -7.04 15.71 43.41
C GLU A 17 -7.48 16.07 41.97
N GLY A 18 -8.68 15.59 41.64
CA GLY A 18 -9.30 15.83 40.34
C GLY A 18 -9.63 17.32 40.18
N ALA A 19 -9.05 17.94 39.18
CA ALA A 19 -9.44 19.26 38.73
C ALA A 19 -10.92 19.27 38.31
N PRO A 20 -11.72 20.27 38.70
CA PRO A 20 -13.12 20.35 38.32
C PRO A 20 -13.24 20.63 36.81
N SER A 21 -13.78 19.67 36.07
CA SER A 21 -14.13 19.86 34.67
C SER A 21 -15.36 20.79 34.60
N THR A 22 -15.15 22.08 34.37
CA THR A 22 -16.22 22.99 33.98
C THR A 22 -16.72 22.60 32.57
N ARG A 23 -17.70 21.73 32.53
CA ARG A 23 -18.45 21.37 31.34
C ARG A 23 -19.28 22.56 30.89
N LYS A 24 -18.73 23.43 30.07
CA LYS A 24 -19.50 24.45 29.31
C LYS A 24 -20.38 23.71 28.31
N ARG A 25 -21.61 23.46 28.76
CA ARG A 25 -22.71 22.95 27.93
C ARG A 25 -23.20 24.14 27.07
N GLY A 26 -22.83 24.20 25.83
CA GLY A 26 -23.43 25.17 24.91
C GLY A 26 -22.46 25.71 23.88
N ASN A 27 -21.96 24.90 22.97
CA ASN A 27 -21.50 25.35 21.66
C ASN A 27 -20.98 24.15 20.80
N VAL A 28 -21.24 22.91 21.22
CA VAL A 28 -20.82 21.73 20.43
C VAL A 28 -21.53 21.69 19.08
N LEU A 29 -22.80 22.21 19.04
CA LEU A 29 -23.57 22.22 17.79
C LEU A 29 -23.05 23.25 16.77
N ARG A 30 -22.46 24.37 17.24
CA ARG A 30 -21.88 25.38 16.34
C ARG A 30 -20.49 24.94 15.81
N GLY A 31 -19.71 24.25 16.64
CA GLY A 31 -18.40 23.74 16.23
C GLY A 31 -18.48 22.62 15.18
N VAL A 32 -19.49 21.76 15.29
CA VAL A 32 -19.71 20.66 14.34
C VAL A 32 -20.15 21.17 12.97
N LEU A 33 -20.97 22.23 12.92
CA LEU A 33 -21.40 22.82 11.64
C LEU A 33 -20.27 23.55 10.91
N ILE A 34 -19.34 24.17 11.64
CA ILE A 34 -18.20 24.88 11.02
C ILE A 34 -17.11 23.89 10.55
N ALA A 35 -16.97 22.74 11.23
CA ALA A 35 -16.01 21.72 10.85
C ALA A 35 -16.45 20.86 9.63
N LEU A 36 -17.76 20.73 9.39
CA LEU A 36 -18.28 19.93 8.26
C LEU A 36 -18.19 20.68 6.91
N VAL A 37 -18.27 22.00 6.91
CA VAL A 37 -18.21 22.80 5.68
C VAL A 37 -16.85 22.68 4.96
N PRO A 38 -15.68 22.77 5.62
CA PRO A 38 -14.41 22.60 4.93
C PRO A 38 -14.17 21.15 4.44
N ILE A 39 -14.71 20.15 5.14
CA ILE A 39 -14.55 18.74 4.72
C ILE A 39 -15.35 18.48 3.42
N THR A 40 -16.56 19.02 3.31
CA THR A 40 -17.35 18.87 2.09
C THR A 40 -16.76 19.66 0.91
N VAL A 41 -16.20 20.83 1.15
CA VAL A 41 -15.54 21.63 0.10
C VAL A 41 -14.25 20.94 -0.39
N VAL A 42 -13.45 20.37 0.52
CA VAL A 42 -12.26 19.59 0.15
C VAL A 42 -12.63 18.34 -0.62
N ALA A 43 -13.71 17.63 -0.23
CA ALA A 43 -14.19 16.46 -0.96
C ALA A 43 -14.66 16.80 -2.38
N ILE A 44 -15.33 17.94 -2.57
CA ILE A 44 -15.78 18.40 -3.90
C ILE A 44 -14.58 18.87 -4.75
N ALA A 45 -13.60 19.54 -4.15
CA ALA A 45 -12.38 19.97 -4.85
C ALA A 45 -11.50 18.76 -5.27
N ALA A 46 -11.42 17.72 -4.43
CA ALA A 46 -10.73 16.49 -4.75
C ALA A 46 -11.40 15.71 -5.91
N ALA A 47 -12.74 15.77 -5.99
CA ALA A 47 -13.48 15.17 -7.10
C ALA A 47 -13.28 15.92 -8.43
N ALA A 48 -12.90 17.20 -8.40
CA ALA A 48 -12.69 18.03 -9.60
C ALA A 48 -11.26 17.96 -10.16
N VAL A 49 -10.28 17.54 -9.37
CA VAL A 49 -8.86 17.47 -9.73
C VAL A 49 -8.30 16.07 -9.48
N GLY A 50 -9.16 15.06 -9.39
CA GLY A 50 -8.73 13.69 -9.27
C GLY A 50 -7.85 13.28 -10.47
N PRO A 51 -6.71 12.59 -10.24
CA PRO A 51 -5.97 12.00 -11.34
C PRO A 51 -6.94 11.15 -12.15
N LYS A 52 -6.88 11.26 -13.47
CA LYS A 52 -7.61 10.37 -14.37
C LYS A 52 -6.99 8.99 -14.19
N ILE A 53 -7.54 8.23 -13.26
CA ILE A 53 -7.23 6.82 -13.15
C ILE A 53 -8.07 6.14 -14.23
N PRO A 54 -7.48 5.57 -15.27
CA PRO A 54 -8.21 4.69 -16.16
C PRO A 54 -8.43 3.36 -15.42
N ALA A 55 -9.32 3.38 -14.43
CA ALA A 55 -9.76 2.18 -13.77
C ALA A 55 -10.94 1.62 -14.55
N VAL A 56 -10.66 0.72 -15.46
CA VAL A 56 -11.67 -0.24 -15.87
C VAL A 56 -11.81 -1.23 -14.72
N LEU A 57 -12.60 -0.83 -13.71
CA LEU A 57 -13.00 -1.71 -12.61
C LEU A 57 -14.09 -2.63 -13.13
N THR A 58 -13.71 -3.80 -13.58
CA THR A 58 -14.65 -4.92 -13.64
C THR A 58 -14.65 -5.54 -12.24
N GLU A 59 -15.55 -5.04 -11.41
CA GLU A 59 -15.78 -5.52 -10.06
C GLU A 59 -16.58 -6.84 -10.13
N ASN A 60 -15.86 -7.95 -10.11
CA ASN A 60 -16.40 -9.24 -9.72
C ASN A 60 -15.32 -10.06 -9.04
N ASP A 61 -15.56 -10.36 -7.76
CA ASP A 61 -14.90 -11.34 -6.91
C ASP A 61 -13.35 -11.38 -6.96
N ALA A 62 -12.74 -10.70 -6.00
CA ALA A 62 -11.37 -10.95 -5.56
C ALA A 62 -10.27 -10.88 -6.65
N THR A 63 -10.60 -10.54 -7.89
CA THR A 63 -9.62 -10.40 -8.97
C THR A 63 -9.57 -8.96 -9.46
N ARG A 64 -8.44 -8.28 -9.29
CA ARG A 64 -8.17 -6.96 -9.84
C ARG A 64 -7.20 -7.08 -11.00
N SER A 65 -7.55 -6.48 -12.13
CA SER A 65 -6.67 -6.44 -13.29
C SER A 65 -6.27 -4.99 -13.58
N TYR A 66 -4.97 -4.75 -13.62
CA TYR A 66 -4.37 -3.47 -13.98
C TYR A 66 -3.74 -3.63 -15.37
N VAL A 67 -4.27 -2.93 -16.37
CA VAL A 67 -3.66 -2.85 -17.70
C VAL A 67 -2.92 -1.53 -17.78
N ILE A 68 -1.61 -1.59 -17.99
CA ILE A 68 -0.70 -0.46 -17.91
C ILE A 68 -0.05 -0.27 -19.28
N GLU A 69 -0.43 0.79 -19.97
CA GLU A 69 0.10 1.15 -21.31
C GLU A 69 0.92 2.44 -21.27
N ASP A 70 0.44 3.46 -20.55
CA ASP A 70 1.05 4.80 -20.54
C ASP A 70 1.28 5.36 -19.12
N ASP A 71 0.32 5.15 -18.22
CA ASP A 71 0.32 5.72 -16.87
C ASP A 71 0.83 4.68 -15.84
N LEU A 72 2.14 4.58 -15.72
CA LEU A 72 2.78 3.75 -14.71
C LEU A 72 2.82 4.52 -13.39
N ALA A 73 2.00 4.11 -12.42
CA ALA A 73 2.05 4.66 -11.06
C ALA A 73 3.29 4.14 -10.32
N ASP A 74 3.79 4.92 -9.38
CA ASP A 74 4.96 4.53 -8.59
C ASP A 74 4.60 3.48 -7.50
N THR A 75 3.33 3.37 -7.12
CA THR A 75 2.86 2.42 -6.10
C THR A 75 1.48 1.88 -6.42
N TYR A 76 1.31 0.59 -6.21
CA TYR A 76 0.03 -0.13 -6.30
C TYR A 76 -0.21 -0.91 -5.01
N ASP A 77 -1.34 -0.65 -4.35
CA ASP A 77 -1.75 -1.34 -3.13
C ASP A 77 -2.98 -2.20 -3.36
N SER A 78 -2.96 -3.43 -2.89
CA SER A 78 -4.13 -4.29 -2.88
C SER A 78 -4.17 -5.17 -1.63
N SER A 79 -5.38 -5.42 -1.08
CA SER A 79 -5.51 -6.04 0.24
C SER A 79 -5.64 -7.56 0.18
N VAL A 80 -6.65 -8.07 -0.51
CA VAL A 80 -6.98 -9.51 -0.55
C VAL A 80 -7.49 -9.91 -1.93
N GLY A 81 -7.09 -11.07 -2.41
CA GLY A 81 -7.58 -11.67 -3.64
C GLY A 81 -6.48 -11.90 -4.68
N THR A 82 -6.84 -11.82 -5.95
CA THR A 82 -5.90 -11.95 -7.07
C THR A 82 -5.68 -10.58 -7.71
N ALA A 83 -4.43 -10.18 -7.86
CA ALA A 83 -4.04 -8.97 -8.58
C ALA A 83 -3.25 -9.37 -9.84
N ARG A 84 -3.67 -8.90 -11.01
CA ARG A 84 -2.97 -9.09 -12.27
C ARG A 84 -2.49 -7.75 -12.81
N PHE A 85 -1.20 -7.62 -13.02
CA PHE A 85 -0.56 -6.45 -13.61
C PHE A 85 -0.11 -6.79 -15.03
N ASP A 86 -0.81 -6.27 -16.01
CA ASP A 86 -0.49 -6.47 -17.43
C ASP A 86 0.22 -5.22 -17.97
N MET A 87 1.51 -5.35 -18.17
CA MET A 87 2.39 -4.33 -18.72
C MET A 87 2.89 -4.68 -20.13
N ALA A 88 2.30 -5.73 -20.77
CA ALA A 88 2.75 -6.17 -22.09
C ALA A 88 2.66 -5.07 -23.17
N GLY A 89 1.74 -4.11 -22.96
CA GLY A 89 1.54 -2.95 -23.84
C GLY A 89 2.27 -1.68 -23.37
N LEU A 90 3.11 -1.75 -22.34
CA LEU A 90 3.80 -0.59 -21.82
C LEU A 90 4.68 0.06 -22.90
N ARG A 91 4.50 1.35 -23.11
CA ARG A 91 5.31 2.13 -24.04
C ARG A 91 6.74 2.27 -23.55
N PRO A 92 7.70 2.52 -24.45
CA PRO A 92 9.08 2.76 -24.07
C PRO A 92 9.17 3.86 -23.01
N LEU A 93 9.95 3.59 -21.98
CA LEU A 93 10.15 4.53 -20.88
C LEU A 93 11.01 5.71 -21.33
N GLU A 94 10.67 6.92 -20.88
CA GLU A 94 11.49 8.12 -21.12
C GLU A 94 12.70 8.19 -20.17
N GLY A 95 12.70 7.41 -19.09
CA GLY A 95 13.75 7.34 -18.08
C GLY A 95 13.55 6.13 -17.18
N GLU A 96 14.53 5.88 -16.31
CA GLU A 96 14.43 4.81 -15.31
C GLU A 96 13.20 5.02 -14.42
N ARG A 97 12.46 3.93 -14.16
CA ARG A 97 11.26 3.94 -13.34
C ARG A 97 11.35 2.86 -12.27
N SER A 98 10.84 3.19 -11.10
CA SER A 98 10.72 2.25 -9.98
C SER A 98 9.24 2.19 -9.58
N VAL A 99 8.72 0.97 -9.44
CA VAL A 99 7.33 0.71 -9.08
C VAL A 99 7.29 -0.27 -7.92
N SER A 100 6.51 0.06 -6.90
CA SER A 100 6.22 -0.83 -5.77
C SER A 100 4.81 -1.40 -5.90
N ILE A 101 4.69 -2.71 -5.70
CA ILE A 101 3.42 -3.44 -5.68
C ILE A 101 3.31 -4.12 -4.32
N ASP A 102 2.37 -3.66 -3.51
CA ASP A 102 2.10 -4.20 -2.18
C ASP A 102 0.78 -4.97 -2.18
N HIS A 103 0.82 -6.25 -1.79
CA HIS A 103 -0.36 -7.11 -1.74
C HIS A 103 -0.45 -7.84 -0.40
N GLY A 104 -1.60 -7.72 0.28
CA GLY A 104 -1.76 -8.31 1.60
C GLY A 104 -1.86 -9.84 1.56
N ILE A 105 -2.92 -10.39 0.98
CA ILE A 105 -3.19 -11.84 0.96
C ILE A 105 -3.74 -12.26 -0.40
N GLY A 106 -3.07 -13.20 -1.07
CA GLY A 106 -3.56 -13.81 -2.30
C GLY A 106 -2.50 -14.03 -3.36
N THR A 107 -2.85 -13.85 -4.62
CA THR A 107 -1.94 -14.12 -5.74
C THR A 107 -1.69 -12.84 -6.55
N VAL A 108 -0.43 -12.56 -6.80
CA VAL A 108 -0.01 -11.50 -7.72
C VAL A 108 0.53 -12.14 -9.00
N THR A 109 -0.05 -11.76 -10.14
CA THR A 109 0.44 -12.18 -11.46
C THR A 109 0.93 -10.95 -12.21
N ILE A 110 2.15 -11.01 -12.73
CA ILE A 110 2.78 -9.93 -13.48
C ILE A 110 3.03 -10.40 -14.91
N VAL A 111 2.54 -9.64 -15.87
CA VAL A 111 2.88 -9.77 -17.28
C VAL A 111 3.84 -8.64 -17.63
N PRO A 112 5.13 -8.92 -17.74
CA PRO A 112 6.13 -7.87 -17.98
C PRO A 112 6.05 -7.29 -19.39
N PRO A 113 6.57 -6.07 -19.62
CA PRO A 113 6.74 -5.53 -20.95
C PRO A 113 7.78 -6.35 -21.74
N ARG A 114 7.66 -6.34 -23.06
CA ARG A 114 8.52 -7.18 -23.94
C ARG A 114 9.82 -6.50 -24.33
N ASP A 115 9.78 -5.18 -24.46
CA ASP A 115 10.87 -4.39 -25.05
C ASP A 115 11.55 -3.47 -24.01
N VAL A 116 11.32 -3.71 -22.73
CA VAL A 116 11.90 -2.94 -21.62
C VAL A 116 12.67 -3.89 -20.71
N ARG A 117 13.88 -3.52 -20.33
CA ARG A 117 14.63 -4.24 -19.30
C ARG A 117 13.90 -4.11 -17.96
N VAL A 118 13.61 -5.23 -17.31
CA VAL A 118 12.92 -5.25 -16.03
C VAL A 118 13.78 -5.95 -14.98
N GLU A 119 14.01 -5.25 -13.88
CA GLU A 119 14.66 -5.80 -12.70
C GLU A 119 13.59 -6.03 -11.62
N PHE A 120 13.60 -7.22 -11.03
CA PHE A 120 12.62 -7.62 -10.01
C PHE A 120 13.27 -7.77 -8.64
N ALA A 121 12.59 -7.23 -7.62
CA ALA A 121 12.82 -7.53 -6.21
C ALA A 121 11.51 -8.04 -5.63
N CYS A 122 11.40 -9.36 -5.41
CA CYS A 122 10.17 -9.99 -4.94
C CYS A 122 10.35 -10.53 -3.53
N GLU A 123 9.43 -10.19 -2.63
CA GLU A 123 9.38 -10.72 -1.28
C GLU A 123 8.01 -11.32 -0.98
N VAL A 124 8.00 -12.46 -0.29
CA VAL A 124 6.77 -13.15 0.16
C VAL A 124 6.95 -13.54 1.62
N GLY A 125 6.08 -13.06 2.49
CA GLY A 125 6.13 -13.41 3.91
C GLY A 125 5.83 -14.89 4.17
N ILE A 126 4.71 -15.38 3.63
CA ILE A 126 4.32 -16.80 3.69
C ILE A 126 3.77 -17.22 2.33
N GLY A 127 4.46 -18.11 1.62
CA GLY A 127 4.05 -18.58 0.30
C GLY A 127 5.23 -18.83 -0.62
N THR A 128 5.00 -18.65 -1.93
CA THR A 128 6.02 -18.89 -2.95
C THR A 128 6.10 -17.76 -3.96
N HIS A 129 7.26 -17.60 -4.58
CA HIS A 129 7.41 -16.70 -5.71
C HIS A 129 8.19 -17.35 -6.85
N ASN A 130 7.73 -17.10 -8.07
CA ASN A 130 8.47 -17.41 -9.30
C ASN A 130 8.81 -16.06 -9.97
N CYS A 131 9.90 -15.47 -9.53
CA CYS A 131 10.32 -14.13 -9.88
C CYS A 131 11.75 -14.18 -10.40
N PRO A 132 12.01 -13.87 -11.67
CA PRO A 132 13.36 -13.73 -12.17
C PRO A 132 13.99 -12.46 -11.60
N SER A 133 15.31 -12.43 -11.48
CA SER A 133 16.00 -11.20 -11.06
C SER A 133 15.94 -10.13 -12.15
N VAL A 134 16.03 -10.55 -13.42
CA VAL A 134 16.03 -9.65 -14.60
C VAL A 134 15.31 -10.34 -15.74
N LEU A 135 14.52 -9.58 -16.49
CA LEU A 135 13.99 -9.97 -17.80
C LEU A 135 14.41 -8.94 -18.86
N ASN A 136 14.53 -9.42 -20.11
CA ASN A 136 14.94 -8.61 -21.26
C ASN A 136 16.25 -7.88 -20.98
N ASP A 137 17.27 -8.59 -20.51
CA ASP A 137 18.58 -8.03 -20.12
C ASP A 137 19.36 -7.43 -21.29
N ASP A 138 18.99 -7.80 -22.50
CA ASP A 138 19.51 -7.28 -23.77
C ASP A 138 18.69 -6.11 -24.35
N ALA A 139 17.58 -5.73 -23.72
CA ALA A 139 16.81 -4.56 -24.14
C ALA A 139 17.61 -3.28 -23.89
N GLU A 140 17.67 -2.44 -24.92
CA GLU A 140 18.33 -1.14 -24.83
C GLU A 140 17.38 -0.08 -24.28
N GLY A 141 17.88 0.82 -23.44
CA GLY A 141 17.12 1.94 -22.90
C GLY A 141 16.95 1.92 -21.39
N PRO A 142 16.00 2.71 -20.86
CA PRO A 142 15.76 2.81 -19.43
C PRO A 142 15.25 1.51 -18.81
N THR A 143 15.66 1.25 -17.57
CA THR A 143 15.26 0.07 -16.80
C THR A 143 14.00 0.35 -15.98
N LEU A 144 13.11 -0.63 -15.91
CA LEU A 144 11.98 -0.69 -14.99
C LEU A 144 12.36 -1.56 -13.79
N THR A 145 12.39 -0.99 -12.61
CA THR A 145 12.56 -1.74 -11.36
C THR A 145 11.20 -2.02 -10.74
N LEU A 146 10.87 -3.29 -10.54
CA LEU A 146 9.64 -3.73 -9.89
C LEU A 146 9.96 -4.34 -8.52
N THR A 147 9.51 -3.67 -7.45
CA THR A 147 9.52 -4.23 -6.10
C THR A 147 8.14 -4.80 -5.82
N VAL A 148 8.05 -6.08 -5.47
CA VAL A 148 6.77 -6.79 -5.26
C VAL A 148 6.78 -7.44 -3.90
N ASP A 149 5.90 -6.99 -3.02
CA ASP A 149 5.72 -7.48 -1.66
C ASP A 149 4.37 -8.16 -1.51
N VAL A 150 4.36 -9.42 -1.07
CA VAL A 150 3.14 -10.16 -0.74
C VAL A 150 3.22 -10.69 0.68
N GLY A 151 2.27 -10.32 1.52
CA GLY A 151 2.25 -10.78 2.91
C GLY A 151 2.03 -12.29 3.02
N ILE A 152 0.96 -12.81 2.42
CA ILE A 152 0.63 -14.24 2.37
C ILE A 152 0.11 -14.60 1.00
N GLY A 153 0.78 -15.50 0.27
CA GLY A 153 0.33 -15.96 -1.04
C GLY A 153 1.44 -16.20 -2.02
N ASP A 154 1.17 -15.98 -3.30
CA ASP A 154 2.09 -16.33 -4.36
C ASP A 154 2.33 -15.20 -5.35
N ILE A 155 3.56 -15.06 -5.83
CA ILE A 155 3.93 -14.17 -6.93
C ILE A 155 4.30 -15.02 -8.15
N THR A 156 3.70 -14.70 -9.29
CA THR A 156 4.01 -15.32 -10.57
C THR A 156 4.33 -14.26 -11.61
N VAL A 157 5.48 -14.36 -12.25
CA VAL A 157 5.86 -13.55 -13.40
C VAL A 157 5.70 -14.38 -14.65
N GLU A 158 4.83 -13.97 -15.57
CA GLU A 158 4.61 -14.67 -16.83
C GLU A 158 5.83 -14.49 -17.77
N GLY A 159 6.27 -15.57 -18.41
CA GLY A 159 7.45 -15.53 -19.28
C GLY A 159 8.79 -15.73 -18.57
N ALA A 160 8.81 -15.85 -17.24
CA ALA A 160 9.98 -16.34 -16.52
C ALA A 160 10.16 -17.83 -16.83
N SER A 161 11.12 -18.16 -17.71
CA SER A 161 11.53 -19.55 -17.93
C SER A 161 12.24 -20.06 -16.68
N SER A 162 11.74 -21.14 -16.11
CA SER A 162 12.39 -21.91 -15.03
C SER A 162 13.65 -22.59 -15.53
#